data_c393edd99f6b967ff9ddb0c607538afc
#
_entry.id   c393edd99f6b967ff9ddb0c607538afc
#
_cell.length_a   1.000
_cell.length_b   1.000
_cell.length_c   1.000
_cell.angle_alpha   90.00
_cell.angle_beta   90.00
_cell.angle_gamma   90.00
#
_symmetry.space_group_name_H-M   'P 1'
#
loop_
_entity.id
_entity.type
_entity.pdbx_description
1 polymer ?
#
loop_
_entity_poly.entity_id
_entity_poly.type
_entity_poly.pdbx_seq_one_letter_code
_entity_poly.pdbx_strand_id
1 'polypeptide(L)'
;SLKLPGTGADNGWDLSLVEPDGERSFLTINGIEQCWKPQWFQQVQLADYDYIYVSGYELENLRSAKVILDGLRQRRPDAQILFDTSPRISEIPSEILQQVLAARVMVHCNEDEIGKIMPDGRTVAEKAHRLFALTQSPVMVTLGGQGTYYVDGTATGQVPAQNVPVVNTIGAGDTHCGGIIAGLMAGLTLPQAIKQANQLSAQVVGQENGSLS
;
A
#
# COMPACT_ATOMS: atom_id res chain seq x y z
N SER A 1 1.07 18.34 8.69
CA SER A 1 1.47 17.32 9.66
C SER A 1 0.62 17.44 10.91
N LEU A 2 0.12 16.31 11.42
CA LEU A 2 -0.59 16.24 12.69
C LEU A 2 0.36 16.64 13.84
N LYS A 3 -0.05 17.58 14.65
CA LYS A 3 0.61 17.84 15.93
C LYS A 3 -0.05 16.97 16.98
N LEU A 4 0.53 15.81 17.24
CA LEU A 4 0.05 14.96 18.33
C LEU A 4 0.44 15.57 19.66
N PRO A 5 -0.50 15.73 20.61
CA PRO A 5 -0.16 16.15 21.95
C PRO A 5 0.83 15.16 22.55
N GLY A 6 1.85 15.64 23.24
CA GLY A 6 2.93 14.84 23.79
C GLY A 6 2.41 13.59 24.50
N THR A 7 2.61 12.45 23.88
CA THR A 7 2.10 11.15 24.36
C THR A 7 3.13 10.45 25.24
N GLY A 8 4.37 11.00 25.31
CA GLY A 8 5.50 10.33 25.93
C GLY A 8 6.00 9.11 25.16
N ALA A 9 5.37 8.77 24.03
CA ALA A 9 5.79 7.72 23.13
C ALA A 9 6.49 8.32 21.90
N ASP A 10 7.54 7.65 21.43
CA ASP A 10 8.28 8.01 20.25
C ASP A 10 7.75 7.26 19.02
N ASN A 11 8.19 7.64 17.82
CA ASN A 11 7.91 6.89 16.61
C ASN A 11 8.55 5.50 16.67
N GLY A 12 7.93 4.53 16.02
CA GLY A 12 8.55 3.26 15.74
C GLY A 12 9.72 3.40 14.77
N TRP A 13 10.56 2.38 14.73
CA TRP A 13 11.66 2.29 13.78
C TRP A 13 11.98 0.83 13.45
N ASP A 14 12.55 0.64 12.27
CA ASP A 14 13.03 -0.64 11.79
C ASP A 14 14.54 -0.64 11.58
N LEU A 15 15.19 -1.71 12.04
CA LEU A 15 16.55 -2.04 11.65
C LEU A 15 16.50 -3.15 10.59
N SER A 16 16.92 -2.82 9.37
CA SER A 16 17.07 -3.81 8.30
C SER A 16 18.47 -4.38 8.32
N LEU A 17 18.57 -5.68 8.56
CA LEU A 17 19.79 -6.45 8.46
C LEU A 17 19.81 -7.09 7.05
N VAL A 18 20.80 -6.76 6.25
CA VAL A 18 20.97 -7.27 4.88
C VAL A 18 22.07 -8.29 4.87
N GLU A 19 21.77 -9.52 4.48
CA GLU A 19 22.74 -10.60 4.35
C GLU A 19 23.50 -10.54 3.01
N PRO A 20 24.67 -11.20 2.87
CA PRO A 20 25.46 -11.13 1.64
C PRO A 20 24.76 -11.65 0.39
N ASP A 21 23.74 -12.50 0.55
CA ASP A 21 22.89 -13.03 -0.54
C ASP A 21 21.74 -12.11 -0.92
N GLY A 22 21.58 -10.97 -0.19
CA GLY A 22 20.51 -9.99 -0.39
C GLY A 22 19.25 -10.25 0.41
N GLU A 23 19.18 -11.34 1.17
CA GLU A 23 18.09 -11.60 2.11
C GLU A 23 18.07 -10.54 3.22
N ARG A 24 16.88 -10.28 3.75
CA ARG A 24 16.68 -9.22 4.74
C ARG A 24 15.89 -9.71 5.94
N SER A 25 16.43 -9.40 7.10
CA SER A 25 15.75 -9.54 8.38
C SER A 25 15.45 -8.16 8.95
N PHE A 26 14.26 -7.98 9.52
CA PHE A 26 13.84 -6.71 10.13
C PHE A 26 13.68 -6.90 11.63
N LEU A 27 14.23 -5.95 12.38
CA LEU A 27 13.97 -5.77 13.80
C LEU A 27 13.11 -4.53 13.96
N THR A 28 11.82 -4.73 14.21
CA THR A 28 10.81 -3.67 14.33
C THR A 28 10.59 -3.29 15.80
N ILE A 29 10.69 -2.02 16.10
CA ILE A 29 10.24 -1.43 17.36
C ILE A 29 9.00 -0.59 17.09
N ASN A 30 7.86 -1.05 17.60
CA ASN A 30 6.59 -0.35 17.44
C ASN A 30 6.57 0.93 18.28
N GLY A 31 5.99 1.99 17.74
CA GLY A 31 5.87 3.28 18.38
C GLY A 31 4.43 3.83 18.35
N ILE A 32 4.32 5.15 18.29
CA ILE A 32 3.04 5.85 18.35
C ILE A 32 2.12 5.54 17.17
N GLU A 33 2.66 5.17 16.03
CA GLU A 33 1.92 4.77 14.82
C GLU A 33 1.05 3.53 15.04
N GLN A 34 1.32 2.74 16.08
CA GLN A 34 0.49 1.59 16.49
C GLN A 34 -0.58 1.96 17.54
N CYS A 35 -0.74 3.25 17.85
CA CYS A 35 -1.56 3.73 18.96
C CYS A 35 -2.60 4.76 18.52
N TRP A 36 -3.27 4.52 17.39
CA TRP A 36 -4.26 5.44 16.83
C TRP A 36 -5.38 5.77 17.81
N LYS A 37 -5.79 7.04 17.81
CA LYS A 37 -6.85 7.57 18.69
C LYS A 37 -7.90 8.33 17.84
N PRO A 38 -9.21 8.23 18.19
CA PRO A 38 -10.27 8.92 17.45
C PRO A 38 -10.05 10.44 17.34
N GLN A 39 -9.44 11.05 18.38
CA GLN A 39 -9.17 12.50 18.41
C GLN A 39 -8.19 12.96 17.32
N TRP A 40 -7.38 12.06 16.77
CA TRP A 40 -6.45 12.40 15.69
C TRP A 40 -7.20 12.70 14.40
N PHE A 41 -8.29 11.99 14.13
CA PHE A 41 -9.15 12.26 12.97
C PHE A 41 -9.90 13.59 13.08
N GLN A 42 -10.07 14.15 14.29
CA GLN A 42 -10.67 15.49 14.46
C GLN A 42 -9.77 16.62 13.95
N GLN A 43 -8.47 16.34 13.74
CA GLN A 43 -7.49 17.30 13.23
C GLN A 43 -7.35 17.24 11.70
N VAL A 44 -8.02 16.29 11.04
CA VAL A 44 -7.94 16.05 9.60
C VAL A 44 -9.35 16.03 9.03
N GLN A 45 -9.63 16.96 8.11
CA GLN A 45 -10.87 16.92 7.33
C GLN A 45 -10.72 15.91 6.19
N LEU A 46 -11.04 14.64 6.44
CA LEU A 46 -10.91 13.59 5.41
C LEU A 46 -11.77 13.88 4.17
N ALA A 47 -12.81 14.68 4.32
CA ALA A 47 -13.64 15.13 3.20
C ALA A 47 -12.93 16.07 2.20
N ASP A 48 -11.76 16.62 2.56
CA ASP A 48 -10.99 17.50 1.68
C ASP A 48 -10.04 16.74 0.74
N TYR A 49 -9.92 15.40 0.91
CA TYR A 49 -8.97 14.57 0.16
C TYR A 49 -9.67 13.70 -0.87
N ASP A 50 -9.12 13.67 -2.08
CA ASP A 50 -9.57 12.81 -3.16
C ASP A 50 -9.02 11.38 -3.03
N TYR A 51 -7.78 11.26 -2.50
CA TYR A 51 -7.10 10.00 -2.28
C TYR A 51 -6.58 9.90 -0.85
N ILE A 52 -6.75 8.72 -0.26
CA ILE A 52 -6.26 8.39 1.09
C ILE A 52 -5.41 7.13 0.97
N TYR A 53 -4.16 7.21 1.39
CA TYR A 53 -3.26 6.06 1.48
C TYR A 53 -3.39 5.40 2.85
N VAL A 54 -3.50 4.08 2.86
CA VAL A 54 -3.53 3.27 4.08
C VAL A 54 -2.53 2.13 3.90
N SER A 55 -1.55 2.07 4.80
CA SER A 55 -0.59 0.97 4.84
C SER A 55 -1.08 -0.16 5.74
N GLY A 56 -0.79 -1.41 5.34
CA GLY A 56 -1.10 -2.59 6.11
C GLY A 56 -0.44 -2.63 7.49
N TYR A 57 0.74 -2.00 7.64
CA TYR A 57 1.42 -1.89 8.93
C TYR A 57 0.58 -1.24 10.03
N GLU A 58 -0.25 -0.27 9.68
CA GLU A 58 -1.10 0.46 10.63
C GLU A 58 -2.31 -0.35 11.08
N LEU A 59 -2.61 -1.44 10.39
CA LEU A 59 -3.78 -2.29 10.61
C LEU A 59 -3.49 -3.56 11.42
N GLU A 60 -2.25 -3.82 11.80
CA GLU A 60 -1.85 -4.97 12.60
C GLU A 60 -2.42 -4.91 14.03
N ASN A 61 -2.43 -3.73 14.63
CA ASN A 61 -3.02 -3.54 15.95
C ASN A 61 -4.54 -3.40 15.84
N LEU A 62 -5.28 -4.37 16.35
CA LEU A 62 -6.75 -4.43 16.27
C LEU A 62 -7.45 -3.15 16.75
N ARG A 63 -6.96 -2.54 17.84
CA ARG A 63 -7.55 -1.31 18.39
C ARG A 63 -7.33 -0.13 17.45
N SER A 64 -6.10 0.04 16.97
CA SER A 64 -5.74 1.10 16.03
C SER A 64 -6.46 0.92 14.70
N ALA A 65 -6.51 -0.30 14.17
CA ALA A 65 -7.22 -0.62 12.94
C ALA A 65 -8.71 -0.24 13.01
N LYS A 66 -9.39 -0.55 14.11
CA LYS A 66 -10.80 -0.15 14.32
C LYS A 66 -10.95 1.38 14.32
N VAL A 67 -10.05 2.10 14.98
CA VAL A 67 -10.06 3.58 14.98
C VAL A 67 -9.83 4.13 13.57
N ILE A 68 -8.89 3.56 12.81
CA ILE A 68 -8.60 3.96 11.42
C ILE A 68 -9.83 3.72 10.56
N LEU A 69 -10.42 2.52 10.59
CA LEU A 69 -11.60 2.20 9.79
C LEU A 69 -12.79 3.10 10.10
N ASP A 70 -13.02 3.42 11.39
CA ASP A 70 -14.07 4.35 11.79
C ASP A 70 -13.78 5.78 11.30
N GLY A 71 -12.53 6.21 11.35
CA GLY A 71 -12.09 7.50 10.81
C GLY A 71 -12.32 7.59 9.30
N LEU A 72 -11.96 6.56 8.56
CA LEU A 72 -12.11 6.50 7.09
C LEU A 72 -13.57 6.62 6.61
N ARG A 73 -14.56 6.34 7.47
CA ARG A 73 -15.99 6.55 7.15
C ARG A 73 -16.37 8.03 7.00
N GLN A 74 -15.51 8.94 7.49
CA GLN A 74 -15.73 10.39 7.39
C GLN A 74 -15.30 10.97 6.04
N ARG A 75 -14.69 10.16 5.16
CA ARG A 75 -14.31 10.59 3.82
C ARG A 75 -15.53 10.85 2.94
N ARG A 76 -15.34 11.64 1.88
CA ARG A 76 -16.36 11.77 0.84
C ARG A 76 -16.65 10.41 0.19
N PRO A 77 -17.89 10.18 -0.29
CA PRO A 77 -18.25 8.93 -0.95
C PRO A 77 -17.43 8.60 -2.21
N ASP A 78 -16.94 9.64 -2.90
CA ASP A 78 -16.14 9.55 -4.12
C ASP A 78 -14.61 9.52 -3.86
N ALA A 79 -14.18 9.81 -2.63
CA ALA A 79 -12.78 9.69 -2.26
C ALA A 79 -12.30 8.24 -2.34
N GLN A 80 -11.15 8.06 -3.00
CA GLN A 80 -10.55 6.73 -3.19
C GLN A 80 -9.58 6.40 -2.06
N ILE A 81 -9.62 5.17 -1.59
CA ILE A 81 -8.60 4.64 -0.67
C ILE A 81 -7.65 3.76 -1.47
N LEU A 82 -6.35 4.02 -1.39
CA LEU A 82 -5.31 3.10 -1.81
C LEU A 82 -4.81 2.33 -0.58
N PHE A 83 -5.14 1.07 -0.52
CA PHE A 83 -4.67 0.13 0.51
C PHE A 83 -3.44 -0.62 -0.01
N ASP A 84 -2.29 -0.37 0.60
CA ASP A 84 -1.06 -1.12 0.39
C ASP A 84 -0.98 -2.23 1.43
N THR A 85 -0.96 -3.48 0.98
CA THR A 85 -1.13 -4.64 1.86
C THR A 85 0.05 -4.87 2.81
N SER A 86 1.24 -4.42 2.45
CA SER A 86 2.53 -4.64 3.13
C SER A 86 2.96 -6.12 3.24
N PRO A 87 4.24 -6.41 3.43
CA PRO A 87 4.76 -7.77 3.62
C PRO A 87 4.13 -8.51 4.80
N ARG A 88 3.59 -7.75 5.76
CA ARG A 88 2.99 -8.29 7.00
C ARG A 88 1.49 -8.47 6.93
N ILE A 89 0.93 -8.59 5.72
CA ILE A 89 -0.52 -8.79 5.48
C ILE A 89 -1.12 -9.93 6.33
N SER A 90 -0.33 -10.95 6.64
CA SER A 90 -0.76 -12.08 7.50
C SER A 90 -0.95 -11.71 8.97
N GLU A 91 -0.38 -10.58 9.42
CA GLU A 91 -0.50 -10.08 10.79
C GLU A 91 -1.75 -9.23 10.99
N ILE A 92 -2.39 -8.80 9.89
CA ILE A 92 -3.65 -8.05 9.97
C ILE A 92 -4.76 -9.01 10.43
N PRO A 93 -5.49 -8.68 11.51
CA PRO A 93 -6.61 -9.50 11.95
C PRO A 93 -7.62 -9.72 10.82
N SER A 94 -8.06 -10.96 10.63
CA SER A 94 -8.93 -11.33 9.48
C SER A 94 -10.22 -10.50 9.42
N GLU A 95 -10.81 -10.16 10.56
CA GLU A 95 -12.00 -9.28 10.63
C GLU A 95 -11.70 -7.86 10.11
N ILE A 96 -10.48 -7.35 10.32
CA ILE A 96 -10.06 -6.04 9.82
C ILE A 96 -9.82 -6.10 8.32
N LEU A 97 -9.09 -7.11 7.85
CA LEU A 97 -8.83 -7.27 6.42
C LEU A 97 -10.15 -7.38 5.63
N GLN A 98 -11.13 -8.17 6.11
CA GLN A 98 -12.44 -8.26 5.49
C GLN A 98 -13.16 -6.90 5.42
N GLN A 99 -13.10 -6.11 6.50
CA GLN A 99 -13.72 -4.78 6.53
C GLN A 99 -13.04 -3.80 5.57
N VAL A 100 -11.70 -3.83 5.49
CA VAL A 100 -10.94 -3.01 4.53
C VAL A 100 -11.33 -3.36 3.10
N LEU A 101 -11.29 -4.64 2.73
CA LEU A 101 -11.62 -5.09 1.39
C LEU A 101 -13.08 -4.77 1.01
N ALA A 102 -14.01 -4.82 1.97
CA ALA A 102 -15.41 -4.44 1.75
C ALA A 102 -15.63 -2.92 1.61
N ALA A 103 -14.64 -2.09 1.97
CA ALA A 103 -14.74 -0.62 1.92
C ALA A 103 -14.50 -0.02 0.52
N ARG A 104 -14.45 -0.84 -0.54
CA ARG A 104 -14.20 -0.42 -1.93
C ARG A 104 -12.84 0.29 -2.08
N VAL A 105 -11.80 -0.36 -1.59
CA VAL A 105 -10.43 0.14 -1.66
C VAL A 105 -9.74 -0.31 -2.94
N MET A 106 -8.94 0.56 -3.53
CA MET A 106 -7.93 0.17 -4.50
C MET A 106 -6.88 -0.64 -3.75
N VAL A 107 -6.50 -1.81 -4.26
CA VAL A 107 -5.49 -2.65 -3.59
C VAL A 107 -4.18 -2.61 -4.36
N HIS A 108 -3.12 -2.32 -3.64
CA HIS A 108 -1.74 -2.46 -4.08
C HIS A 108 -1.08 -3.58 -3.28
N CYS A 109 -0.47 -4.52 -3.97
CA CYS A 109 0.22 -5.66 -3.36
C CYS A 109 1.30 -6.19 -4.31
N ASN A 110 2.18 -7.04 -3.80
CA ASN A 110 3.08 -7.84 -4.63
C ASN A 110 2.52 -9.27 -4.85
N GLU A 111 3.26 -10.09 -5.60
CA GLU A 111 2.86 -11.46 -5.94
C GLU A 111 2.71 -12.37 -4.70
N ASP A 112 3.59 -12.23 -3.71
CA ASP A 112 3.54 -13.01 -2.47
C ASP A 112 2.35 -12.58 -1.60
N GLU A 113 2.11 -11.29 -1.50
CA GLU A 113 1.02 -10.72 -0.70
C GLU A 113 -0.35 -11.08 -1.26
N ILE A 114 -0.55 -10.98 -2.58
CA ILE A 114 -1.81 -11.45 -3.17
C ILE A 114 -1.99 -12.96 -3.01
N GLY A 115 -0.88 -13.71 -2.96
CA GLY A 115 -0.90 -15.14 -2.64
C GLY A 115 -1.46 -15.43 -1.25
N LYS A 116 -1.14 -14.61 -0.26
CA LYS A 116 -1.64 -14.71 1.11
C LYS A 116 -3.12 -14.30 1.23
N ILE A 117 -3.55 -13.28 0.46
CA ILE A 117 -4.95 -12.80 0.46
C ILE A 117 -5.86 -13.79 -0.30
N MET A 118 -5.39 -14.32 -1.42
CA MET A 118 -6.14 -15.20 -2.34
C MET A 118 -5.42 -16.56 -2.52
N PRO A 119 -5.33 -17.39 -1.48
CA PRO A 119 -4.53 -18.62 -1.53
C PRO A 119 -5.04 -19.63 -2.57
N ASP A 120 -6.34 -19.64 -2.86
CA ASP A 120 -6.95 -20.61 -3.79
C ASP A 120 -6.77 -20.25 -5.27
N GLY A 121 -6.25 -19.08 -5.60
CA GLY A 121 -6.00 -18.67 -6.98
C GLY A 121 -4.72 -19.30 -7.54
N ARG A 122 -4.74 -19.79 -8.78
CA ARG A 122 -3.61 -20.47 -9.43
C ARG A 122 -2.62 -19.50 -10.06
N THR A 123 -3.09 -18.37 -10.56
CA THR A 123 -2.29 -17.35 -11.23
C THR A 123 -2.52 -15.98 -10.62
N VAL A 124 -1.57 -15.05 -10.81
CA VAL A 124 -1.74 -13.65 -10.39
C VAL A 124 -3.01 -13.04 -11.00
N ALA A 125 -3.26 -13.31 -12.28
CA ALA A 125 -4.45 -12.81 -12.95
C ALA A 125 -5.74 -13.29 -12.29
N GLU A 126 -5.85 -14.60 -12.00
CA GLU A 126 -7.01 -15.15 -11.33
C GLU A 126 -7.21 -14.55 -9.92
N LYS A 127 -6.13 -14.42 -9.16
CA LYS A 127 -6.15 -13.81 -7.82
C LYS A 127 -6.60 -12.35 -7.88
N ALA A 128 -6.05 -11.57 -8.82
CA ALA A 128 -6.39 -10.16 -9.00
C ALA A 128 -7.85 -9.97 -9.40
N HIS A 129 -8.39 -10.80 -10.30
CA HIS A 129 -9.81 -10.75 -10.65
C HIS A 129 -10.73 -11.11 -9.49
N ARG A 130 -10.38 -12.11 -8.67
CA ARG A 130 -11.14 -12.46 -7.47
C ARG A 130 -11.11 -11.34 -6.44
N LEU A 131 -9.95 -10.72 -6.23
CA LEU A 131 -9.79 -9.60 -5.31
C LEU A 131 -10.58 -8.38 -5.80
N PHE A 132 -10.55 -8.09 -7.11
CA PHE A 132 -11.40 -7.06 -7.73
C PHE A 132 -12.89 -7.34 -7.52
N ALA A 133 -13.33 -8.59 -7.64
CA ALA A 133 -14.73 -8.97 -7.41
C ALA A 133 -15.17 -8.70 -5.95
N LEU A 134 -14.24 -8.78 -4.99
CA LEU A 134 -14.53 -8.44 -3.58
C LEU A 134 -14.55 -6.93 -3.34
N THR A 135 -13.53 -6.22 -3.83
CA THR A 135 -13.37 -4.79 -3.54
C THR A 135 -14.20 -3.90 -4.44
N GLN A 136 -14.57 -4.36 -5.64
CA GLN A 136 -15.20 -3.56 -6.70
C GLN A 136 -14.40 -2.28 -7.02
N SER A 137 -13.08 -2.37 -6.87
CA SER A 137 -12.12 -1.27 -7.04
C SER A 137 -10.82 -1.80 -7.61
N PRO A 138 -10.00 -0.96 -8.27
CA PRO A 138 -8.78 -1.40 -8.93
C PRO A 138 -7.84 -2.22 -8.03
N VAL A 139 -7.24 -3.25 -8.65
CA VAL A 139 -6.22 -4.10 -8.02
C VAL A 139 -4.94 -3.99 -8.84
N MET A 140 -3.83 -3.72 -8.20
CA MET A 140 -2.51 -3.61 -8.79
C MET A 140 -1.57 -4.57 -8.09
N VAL A 141 -0.94 -5.45 -8.87
CA VAL A 141 -0.01 -6.46 -8.38
C VAL A 141 1.37 -6.23 -8.98
N THR A 142 2.33 -5.84 -8.16
CA THR A 142 3.72 -5.66 -8.60
C THR A 142 4.41 -7.03 -8.75
N LEU A 143 5.12 -7.19 -9.86
CA LEU A 143 5.80 -8.42 -10.31
C LEU A 143 7.31 -8.20 -10.45
N GLY A 144 7.89 -7.33 -9.62
CA GLY A 144 9.29 -6.96 -9.70
C GLY A 144 9.69 -6.46 -11.09
N GLY A 145 10.76 -7.02 -11.65
CA GLY A 145 11.27 -6.66 -12.99
C GLY A 145 10.29 -6.92 -14.16
N GLN A 146 9.19 -7.62 -13.91
CA GLN A 146 8.16 -7.84 -14.93
C GLN A 146 7.13 -6.69 -14.98
N GLY A 147 7.15 -5.77 -14.03
CA GLY A 147 6.24 -4.63 -13.93
C GLY A 147 5.02 -4.86 -13.06
N THR A 148 3.86 -4.36 -13.46
CA THR A 148 2.65 -4.39 -12.63
C THR A 148 1.47 -4.91 -13.43
N TYR A 149 0.84 -5.98 -12.93
CA TYR A 149 -0.44 -6.47 -13.42
C TYR A 149 -1.57 -5.67 -12.76
N TYR A 150 -2.64 -5.36 -13.51
CA TYR A 150 -3.77 -4.60 -12.98
C TYR A 150 -5.12 -5.12 -13.49
N VAL A 151 -6.16 -4.87 -12.68
CA VAL A 151 -7.57 -5.03 -13.01
C VAL A 151 -8.29 -3.78 -12.53
N ASP A 152 -9.03 -3.06 -13.40
CA ASP A 152 -9.76 -1.83 -13.01
C ASP A 152 -11.26 -1.90 -13.30
N GLY A 153 -11.77 -3.04 -13.74
CA GLY A 153 -13.18 -3.24 -14.08
C GLY A 153 -13.55 -2.85 -15.50
N THR A 154 -12.75 -2.05 -16.17
CA THR A 154 -12.90 -1.70 -17.60
C THR A 154 -11.87 -2.42 -18.47
N ALA A 155 -10.69 -2.64 -17.88
CA ALA A 155 -9.56 -3.29 -18.52
C ALA A 155 -8.77 -4.14 -17.53
N THR A 156 -7.96 -5.02 -18.09
CA THR A 156 -6.95 -5.78 -17.37
C THR A 156 -5.71 -5.86 -18.25
N GLY A 157 -4.55 -5.87 -17.62
CA GLY A 157 -3.30 -5.94 -18.38
C GLY A 157 -2.07 -5.89 -17.48
N GLN A 158 -0.92 -5.87 -18.14
CA GLN A 158 0.37 -5.73 -17.50
C GLN A 158 1.12 -4.56 -18.08
N VAL A 159 1.59 -3.66 -17.22
CA VAL A 159 2.45 -2.54 -17.58
C VAL A 159 3.89 -2.94 -17.25
N PRO A 160 4.80 -3.01 -18.24
CA PRO A 160 6.16 -3.47 -18.02
C PRO A 160 6.96 -2.54 -17.11
N ALA A 161 7.87 -3.10 -16.32
CA ALA A 161 8.85 -2.33 -15.56
C ALA A 161 9.90 -1.68 -16.49
N GLN A 162 10.58 -0.67 -15.97
CA GLN A 162 11.80 -0.19 -16.55
C GLN A 162 12.96 -1.08 -16.05
N ASN A 163 13.73 -1.63 -16.98
CA ASN A 163 14.88 -2.45 -16.62
C ASN A 163 16.03 -1.59 -16.11
N VAL A 164 16.42 -1.79 -14.88
CA VAL A 164 17.53 -1.09 -14.19
C VAL A 164 18.32 -2.09 -13.36
N PRO A 165 19.62 -1.84 -13.10
CA PRO A 165 20.34 -2.60 -12.08
C PRO A 165 19.69 -2.44 -10.70
N VAL A 166 19.47 -3.53 -10.00
CA VAL A 166 18.89 -3.52 -8.65
C VAL A 166 20.00 -3.27 -7.64
N VAL A 167 19.93 -2.14 -6.93
CA VAL A 167 20.84 -1.77 -5.84
C VAL A 167 20.15 -1.97 -4.49
N ASN A 168 18.92 -1.45 -4.37
CA ASN A 168 18.13 -1.54 -3.15
C ASN A 168 16.63 -1.55 -3.49
N THR A 169 15.83 -2.41 -2.86
CA THR A 169 14.39 -2.46 -3.09
C THR A 169 13.54 -1.81 -1.99
N ILE A 170 14.18 -1.25 -0.95
CA ILE A 170 13.48 -0.50 0.12
C ILE A 170 12.82 0.73 -0.49
N GLY A 171 11.56 1.00 -0.11
CA GLY A 171 10.80 2.15 -0.59
C GLY A 171 10.26 2.05 -2.01
N ALA A 172 10.53 0.95 -2.73
CA ALA A 172 10.01 0.76 -4.09
C ALA A 172 8.47 0.69 -4.10
N GLY A 173 7.87 -0.03 -3.16
CA GLY A 173 6.40 -0.14 -2.99
C GLY A 173 5.77 1.20 -2.64
N ASP A 174 6.32 1.91 -1.64
CA ASP A 174 5.83 3.23 -1.23
C ASP A 174 5.90 4.23 -2.37
N THR A 175 7.03 4.25 -3.10
CA THR A 175 7.21 5.09 -4.28
C THR A 175 6.21 4.74 -5.38
N HIS A 176 5.93 3.45 -5.58
CA HIS A 176 4.94 3.00 -6.56
C HIS A 176 3.53 3.48 -6.19
N CYS A 177 3.12 3.31 -4.94
CA CYS A 177 1.84 3.83 -4.42
C CYS A 177 1.73 5.35 -4.59
N GLY A 178 2.78 6.09 -4.19
CA GLY A 178 2.83 7.54 -4.37
C GLY A 178 2.75 7.96 -5.84
N GLY A 179 3.46 7.26 -6.71
CA GLY A 179 3.43 7.48 -8.16
C GLY A 179 2.05 7.23 -8.79
N ILE A 180 1.34 6.19 -8.35
CA ILE A 180 -0.04 5.90 -8.79
C ILE A 180 -0.97 7.03 -8.37
N ILE A 181 -0.98 7.41 -7.08
CA ILE A 181 -1.85 8.49 -6.58
C ILE A 181 -1.56 9.79 -7.33
N ALA A 182 -0.29 10.17 -7.48
CA ALA A 182 0.09 11.38 -8.19
C ALA A 182 -0.37 11.37 -9.67
N GLY A 183 -0.22 10.24 -10.35
CA GLY A 183 -0.68 10.07 -11.72
C GLY A 183 -2.20 10.19 -11.86
N LEU A 184 -2.95 9.52 -10.98
CA LEU A 184 -4.43 9.59 -10.96
C LEU A 184 -4.92 11.00 -10.64
N MET A 185 -4.29 11.70 -9.69
CA MET A 185 -4.59 13.11 -9.39
C MET A 185 -4.30 14.04 -10.57
N ALA A 186 -3.31 13.71 -11.41
CA ALA A 186 -3.03 14.44 -12.65
C ALA A 186 -3.98 14.08 -13.81
N GLY A 187 -4.98 13.22 -13.58
CA GLY A 187 -5.96 12.81 -14.56
C GLY A 187 -5.48 11.72 -15.53
N LEU A 188 -4.39 11.04 -15.22
CA LEU A 188 -3.94 9.89 -16.00
C LEU A 188 -4.88 8.69 -15.82
N THR A 189 -5.00 7.86 -16.84
CA THR A 189 -5.64 6.55 -16.71
C THR A 189 -4.80 5.64 -15.82
N LEU A 190 -5.42 4.62 -15.22
CA LEU A 190 -4.70 3.70 -14.32
C LEU A 190 -3.44 3.09 -14.98
N PRO A 191 -3.47 2.57 -16.23
CA PRO A 191 -2.25 2.07 -16.87
C PRO A 191 -1.16 3.14 -17.06
N GLN A 192 -1.54 4.40 -17.31
CA GLN A 192 -0.58 5.50 -17.43
C GLN A 192 0.03 5.87 -16.05
N ALA A 193 -0.78 5.90 -15.02
CA ALA A 193 -0.31 6.11 -13.64
C ALA A 193 0.63 4.98 -13.19
N ILE A 194 0.30 3.72 -13.49
CA ILE A 194 1.18 2.58 -13.23
C ILE A 194 2.50 2.71 -14.00
N LYS A 195 2.47 3.13 -15.28
CA LYS A 195 3.70 3.34 -16.06
C LYS A 195 4.60 4.39 -15.39
N GLN A 196 4.03 5.50 -14.96
CA GLN A 196 4.76 6.53 -14.20
C GLN A 196 5.32 5.96 -12.89
N ALA A 197 4.51 5.22 -12.13
CA ALA A 197 4.92 4.61 -10.87
C ALA A 197 6.06 3.59 -11.06
N ASN A 198 5.99 2.73 -12.09
CA ASN A 198 7.07 1.81 -12.46
C ASN A 198 8.39 2.55 -12.75
N GLN A 199 8.33 3.72 -13.42
CA GLN A 199 9.52 4.54 -13.69
C GLN A 199 10.13 5.14 -12.42
N LEU A 200 9.30 5.65 -11.53
CA LEU A 200 9.74 6.22 -10.25
C LEU A 200 10.34 5.13 -9.34
N SER A 201 9.68 3.98 -9.24
CA SER A 201 10.20 2.84 -8.47
C SER A 201 11.53 2.34 -9.02
N ALA A 202 11.71 2.30 -10.36
CA ALA A 202 12.97 1.92 -10.98
C ALA A 202 14.11 2.88 -10.59
N GLN A 203 13.85 4.18 -10.46
CA GLN A 203 14.84 5.14 -9.97
C GLN A 203 15.26 4.85 -8.52
N VAL A 204 14.29 4.57 -7.63
CA VAL A 204 14.57 4.19 -6.22
C VAL A 204 15.36 2.89 -6.15
N VAL A 205 14.96 1.88 -6.91
CA VAL A 205 15.64 0.57 -6.92
C VAL A 205 17.07 0.66 -7.43
N GLY A 206 17.37 1.60 -8.33
CA GLY A 206 18.69 1.82 -8.90
C GLY A 206 19.67 2.60 -8.03
N GLN A 207 19.31 2.99 -6.80
CA GLN A 207 20.13 3.79 -5.89
C GLN A 207 20.18 3.20 -4.48
N GLU A 208 21.14 3.65 -3.66
CA GLU A 208 21.32 3.16 -2.30
C GLU A 208 20.21 3.61 -1.34
N ASN A 209 19.67 4.81 -1.57
CA ASN A 209 18.61 5.38 -0.74
C ASN A 209 17.24 4.86 -1.15
N GLY A 210 16.39 4.52 -0.16
CA GLY A 210 15.02 4.04 -0.35
C GLY A 210 14.00 5.13 -0.69
N SER A 211 14.44 6.31 -1.14
CA SER A 211 13.56 7.44 -1.52
C SER A 211 14.11 8.19 -2.73
N LEU A 212 13.22 8.87 -3.45
CA LEU A 212 13.62 9.80 -4.52
C LEU A 212 14.40 10.97 -3.92
N SER A 213 15.55 11.26 -4.49
CA SER A 213 16.41 12.41 -4.15
C SER A 213 16.01 13.65 -4.94
#